data_724c9995543ad5bb8eceea1fa8551083
#
_entry.id   724c9995543ad5bb8eceea1fa8551083
#
_cell.length_a   1.000
_cell.length_b   1.000
_cell.length_c   1.000
_cell.angle_alpha   90.00
_cell.angle_beta   90.00
_cell.angle_gamma   90.00
#
_symmetry.space_group_name_H-M   'P 1'
#
loop_
_entity.id
_entity.type
_entity.pdbx_description
1 polymer ?
#
loop_
_entity_poly.entity_id
_entity_poly.type
_entity_poly.pdbx_seq_one_letter_code
_entity_poly.pdbx_strand_id
1 'polypeptide(L)'
;MVVSTYLSTELRRTLILILFFIFPLLLNSEETLPELGDTSSSAISLSTEYKLGRLYLAQLRRSLPDFQDPVTQDYAEHMLYRLSEYSQLKDRRLDVILINNKDVNAFAAPGGVVGINAGLIYHSDNEGMMATVLSHE
;
A
#
# COMPACT_ATOMS: atom_id res chain seq x y z
N MET A 1 47.76 13.74 49.32
CA MET A 1 46.88 12.59 49.01
C MET A 1 45.45 12.96 48.64
N VAL A 2 45.03 14.20 48.78
CA VAL A 2 43.63 14.66 48.52
C VAL A 2 43.44 15.16 47.08
N VAL A 3 44.50 15.70 46.41
CA VAL A 3 44.41 16.31 45.07
C VAL A 3 44.22 15.23 43.98
N SER A 4 44.72 14.00 44.17
CA SER A 4 44.61 12.92 43.16
C SER A 4 43.16 12.37 43.03
N THR A 5 42.38 12.43 44.12
CA THR A 5 40.98 11.97 44.13
C THR A 5 40.02 13.00 43.50
N TYR A 6 40.28 14.27 43.59
CA TYR A 6 39.49 15.35 42.99
C TYR A 6 39.65 15.36 41.45
N LEU A 7 40.88 15.15 40.97
CA LEU A 7 41.12 15.08 39.52
C LEU A 7 40.43 13.89 38.86
N SER A 8 40.32 12.77 39.58
CA SER A 8 39.62 11.57 39.07
C SER A 8 38.10 11.74 39.02
N THR A 9 37.51 12.49 39.95
CA THR A 9 36.05 12.72 39.97
C THR A 9 35.61 13.70 38.92
N GLU A 10 36.39 14.75 38.66
CA GLU A 10 36.08 15.70 37.56
C GLU A 10 36.28 15.05 36.19
N LEU A 11 37.31 14.25 36.02
CA LEU A 11 37.54 13.51 34.77
C LEU A 11 36.42 12.51 34.50
N ARG A 12 35.91 11.82 35.52
CA ARG A 12 34.76 10.90 35.42
C ARG A 12 33.47 11.67 35.05
N ARG A 13 33.21 12.81 35.68
CA ARG A 13 32.04 13.65 35.35
C ARG A 13 32.08 14.15 33.90
N THR A 14 33.22 14.61 33.44
CA THR A 14 33.41 15.07 32.06
C THR A 14 33.25 13.95 31.06
N LEU A 15 33.76 12.75 31.38
CA LEU A 15 33.61 11.57 30.54
C LEU A 15 32.16 11.10 30.44
N ILE A 16 31.39 11.15 31.53
CA ILE A 16 29.97 10.82 31.56
C ILE A 16 29.16 11.83 30.75
N LEU A 17 29.47 13.13 30.84
CA LEU A 17 28.80 14.18 30.06
C LEU A 17 29.08 14.02 28.56
N ILE A 18 30.30 13.69 28.17
CA ILE A 18 30.68 13.43 26.78
C ILE A 18 29.95 12.18 26.25
N LEU A 19 29.88 11.12 27.06
CA LEU A 19 29.15 9.90 26.69
C LEU A 19 27.64 10.15 26.51
N PHE A 20 27.05 10.99 27.36
CA PHE A 20 25.64 11.35 27.28
C PHE A 20 25.32 12.23 26.06
N PHE A 21 26.27 13.02 25.58
CA PHE A 21 26.12 13.88 24.39
C PHE A 21 26.37 13.11 23.08
N ILE A 22 27.20 12.06 23.11
CA ILE A 22 27.52 11.22 21.92
C ILE A 22 26.46 10.14 21.70
N PHE A 23 25.79 9.67 22.76
CA PHE A 23 24.79 8.60 22.70
C PHE A 23 23.59 8.90 21.76
N PRO A 24 23.00 10.11 21.72
CA PRO A 24 21.92 10.38 20.76
C PRO A 24 22.39 10.48 19.30
N LEU A 25 23.69 10.70 19.06
CA LEU A 25 24.23 10.75 17.68
C LEU A 25 24.34 9.33 17.03
N LEU A 26 24.39 8.29 17.87
CA LEU A 26 24.47 6.90 17.40
C LEU A 26 23.09 6.23 17.21
N LEU A 27 22.00 6.92 17.59
CA LEU A 27 20.62 6.41 17.49
C LEU A 27 19.90 6.85 16.19
N ASN A 28 20.55 7.60 15.33
CA ASN A 28 20.03 7.89 13.97
C ASN A 28 20.54 6.86 12.95
N SER A 29 20.38 5.58 13.23
CA SER A 29 20.27 4.62 12.14
C SER A 29 18.79 4.67 11.71
N GLU A 30 18.49 5.34 10.61
CA GLU A 30 17.31 5.02 9.82
C GLU A 30 17.48 3.56 9.40
N GLU A 31 16.97 2.65 10.23
CA GLU A 31 16.61 1.33 9.75
C GLU A 31 15.49 1.56 8.74
N THR A 32 15.86 1.71 7.47
CA THR A 32 14.95 1.38 6.39
C THR A 32 14.60 -0.08 6.60
N LEU A 33 13.44 -0.31 7.24
CA LEU A 33 12.85 -1.64 7.32
C LEU A 33 12.86 -2.20 5.90
N PRO A 34 13.47 -3.37 5.64
CA PRO A 34 13.33 -4.00 4.34
C PRO A 34 11.83 -4.17 4.10
N GLU A 35 11.31 -3.57 3.05
CA GLU A 35 9.93 -3.78 2.61
C GLU A 35 9.77 -5.29 2.44
N LEU A 36 9.02 -5.91 3.36
CA LEU A 36 8.64 -7.31 3.32
C LEU A 36 7.67 -7.52 2.14
N GLY A 37 8.16 -7.43 0.95
CA GLY A 37 7.41 -7.55 -0.30
C GLY A 37 8.29 -7.40 -1.52
N ASP A 38 9.46 -6.81 -1.38
CA ASP A 38 10.31 -6.47 -2.53
C ASP A 38 11.10 -7.67 -3.08
N THR A 39 11.21 -8.77 -2.33
CA THR A 39 11.93 -9.97 -2.77
C THR A 39 11.09 -10.93 -3.61
N SER A 40 9.77 -10.88 -3.52
CA SER A 40 8.87 -11.69 -4.36
C SER A 40 8.37 -10.91 -5.60
N SER A 41 8.28 -9.58 -5.50
CA SER A 41 7.90 -8.71 -6.62
C SER A 41 9.03 -8.49 -7.63
N SER A 42 10.28 -8.71 -7.26
CA SER A 42 11.43 -8.66 -8.20
C SER A 42 11.49 -9.85 -9.18
N ALA A 43 10.73 -10.93 -8.92
CA ALA A 43 10.73 -12.11 -9.79
C ALA A 43 9.91 -11.93 -11.08
N ILE A 44 8.94 -10.99 -11.09
CA ILE A 44 8.09 -10.72 -12.25
C ILE A 44 8.20 -9.25 -12.62
N SER A 45 8.59 -8.95 -13.86
CA SER A 45 8.64 -7.56 -14.32
C SER A 45 7.23 -6.95 -14.39
N LEU A 46 7.09 -5.64 -14.14
CA LEU A 46 5.82 -4.92 -14.26
C LEU A 46 5.13 -5.16 -15.62
N SER A 47 5.91 -5.32 -16.69
CA SER A 47 5.37 -5.62 -18.01
C SER A 47 4.77 -7.04 -18.11
N THR A 48 5.36 -8.01 -17.44
CA THR A 48 4.85 -9.39 -17.38
C THR A 48 3.61 -9.47 -16.50
N GLU A 49 3.63 -8.79 -15.36
CA GLU A 49 2.49 -8.68 -14.47
C GLU A 49 1.29 -8.06 -15.17
N TYR A 50 1.51 -6.96 -15.90
CA TYR A 50 0.46 -6.34 -16.71
C TYR A 50 -0.11 -7.28 -17.77
N LYS A 51 0.72 -8.04 -18.49
CA LYS A 51 0.24 -9.03 -19.48
C LYS A 51 -0.59 -10.12 -18.84
N LEU A 52 -0.19 -10.64 -17.68
CA LEU A 52 -0.96 -11.63 -16.92
C LEU A 52 -2.30 -11.04 -16.50
N GLY A 53 -2.32 -9.80 -16.02
CA GLY A 53 -3.56 -9.10 -15.68
C GLY A 53 -4.53 -9.00 -16.87
N ARG A 54 -4.03 -8.70 -18.08
CA ARG A 54 -4.88 -8.66 -19.28
C ARG A 54 -5.50 -10.03 -19.62
N LEU A 55 -4.73 -11.10 -19.49
CA LEU A 55 -5.25 -12.45 -19.70
C LEU A 55 -6.30 -12.83 -18.65
N TYR A 56 -6.03 -12.49 -17.40
CA TYR A 56 -6.96 -12.72 -16.29
C TYR A 56 -8.26 -11.93 -16.46
N LEU A 57 -8.17 -10.63 -16.80
CA LEU A 57 -9.33 -9.79 -17.07
C LEU A 57 -10.18 -10.35 -18.23
N ALA A 58 -9.53 -10.80 -19.31
CA ALA A 58 -10.23 -11.43 -20.42
C ALA A 58 -10.96 -12.72 -20.02
N GLN A 59 -10.39 -13.49 -19.09
CA GLN A 59 -11.03 -14.68 -18.54
C GLN A 59 -12.22 -14.30 -17.65
N LEU A 60 -12.05 -13.31 -16.75
CA LEU A 60 -13.14 -12.83 -15.89
C LEU A 60 -14.34 -12.38 -16.72
N ARG A 61 -14.12 -11.58 -17.78
CA ARG A 61 -15.19 -11.11 -18.68
C ARG A 61 -15.94 -12.24 -19.40
N ARG A 62 -15.32 -13.40 -19.56
CA ARG A 62 -15.97 -14.59 -20.17
C ARG A 62 -16.72 -15.44 -19.17
N SER A 63 -16.30 -15.46 -17.91
CA SER A 63 -16.80 -16.39 -16.91
C SER A 63 -17.77 -15.78 -15.90
N LEU A 64 -17.73 -14.46 -15.74
CA LEU A 64 -18.57 -13.76 -14.77
C LEU A 64 -19.74 -13.04 -15.46
N PRO A 65 -20.90 -12.97 -14.80
CA PRO A 65 -22.02 -12.19 -15.29
C PRO A 65 -21.65 -10.70 -15.29
N ASP A 66 -21.65 -10.12 -16.47
CA ASP A 66 -21.28 -8.73 -16.70
C ASP A 66 -22.36 -7.77 -16.17
N PHE A 67 -21.93 -6.70 -15.54
CA PHE A 67 -22.80 -5.60 -15.11
C PHE A 67 -22.55 -4.41 -16.04
N GLN A 68 -23.37 -4.31 -17.08
CA GLN A 68 -23.20 -3.30 -18.14
C GLN A 68 -23.96 -2.02 -17.77
N ASP A 69 -23.31 -1.15 -17.02
CA ASP A 69 -23.76 0.22 -16.79
C ASP A 69 -22.57 1.18 -16.99
N PRO A 70 -22.52 1.89 -18.14
CA PRO A 70 -21.40 2.79 -18.44
C PRO A 70 -21.22 3.90 -17.40
N VAL A 71 -22.29 4.38 -16.78
CA VAL A 71 -22.22 5.46 -15.78
C VAL A 71 -21.56 4.94 -14.50
N THR A 72 -21.96 3.78 -14.03
CA THR A 72 -21.37 3.14 -12.84
C THR A 72 -19.93 2.71 -13.12
N GLN A 73 -19.64 2.23 -14.33
CA GLN A 73 -18.27 1.88 -14.73
C GLN A 73 -17.35 3.10 -14.67
N ASP A 74 -17.72 4.19 -15.31
CA ASP A 74 -16.97 5.45 -15.32
C ASP A 74 -16.76 6.01 -13.89
N TYR A 75 -17.81 5.97 -13.07
CA TYR A 75 -17.74 6.38 -11.67
C TYR A 75 -16.73 5.55 -10.87
N ALA A 76 -16.77 4.22 -11.01
CA ALA A 76 -15.86 3.32 -10.30
C ALA A 76 -14.40 3.50 -10.75
N GLU A 77 -14.17 3.67 -12.06
CA GLU A 77 -12.85 3.96 -12.62
C GLU A 77 -12.29 5.28 -12.09
N HIS A 78 -13.09 6.35 -12.09
CA HIS A 78 -12.67 7.64 -11.55
C HIS A 78 -12.37 7.58 -10.05
N MET A 79 -13.18 6.86 -9.27
CA MET A 79 -12.94 6.69 -7.85
C MET A 79 -11.61 5.97 -7.59
N LEU A 80 -11.35 4.86 -8.26
CA LEU A 80 -10.10 4.11 -8.15
C LEU A 80 -8.89 4.95 -8.58
N TYR A 81 -9.04 5.72 -9.63
CA TYR A 81 -7.97 6.61 -10.09
C TYR A 81 -7.61 7.64 -9.01
N ARG A 82 -8.60 8.29 -8.41
CA ARG A 82 -8.39 9.23 -7.30
C ARG A 82 -7.72 8.56 -6.09
N LEU A 83 -8.16 7.34 -5.72
CA LEU A 83 -7.53 6.59 -4.62
C LEU A 83 -6.08 6.24 -4.94
N SER A 84 -5.79 5.86 -6.18
CA SER A 84 -4.44 5.51 -6.60
C SER A 84 -3.45 6.68 -6.54
N GLU A 85 -3.91 7.93 -6.61
CA GLU A 85 -3.06 9.12 -6.49
C GLU A 85 -2.37 9.20 -5.12
N TYR A 86 -3.02 8.69 -4.08
CA TYR A 86 -2.50 8.68 -2.70
C TYR A 86 -1.85 7.34 -2.32
N SER A 87 -1.77 6.39 -3.26
CA SER A 87 -1.19 5.08 -3.05
C SER A 87 0.31 5.03 -3.40
N GLN A 88 0.99 3.97 -2.97
CA GLN A 88 2.38 3.68 -3.32
C GLN A 88 2.51 2.81 -4.59
N LEU A 89 1.47 2.70 -5.40
CA LEU A 89 1.46 1.91 -6.62
C LEU A 89 2.51 2.42 -7.62
N LYS A 90 3.43 1.54 -8.03
CA LYS A 90 4.44 1.82 -9.06
C LYS A 90 3.82 1.90 -10.46
N ASP A 91 2.78 1.13 -10.72
CA ASP A 91 2.00 1.12 -11.96
C ASP A 91 0.53 1.45 -11.64
N ARG A 92 0.03 2.55 -12.18
CA ARG A 92 -1.34 3.04 -11.96
C ARG A 92 -2.28 2.74 -13.12
N ARG A 93 -1.91 1.80 -13.98
CA ARG A 93 -2.81 1.30 -15.02
C ARG A 93 -3.81 0.36 -14.39
N LEU A 94 -4.95 0.91 -13.97
CA LEU A 94 -6.02 0.17 -13.33
C LEU A 94 -7.12 -0.13 -14.34
N ASP A 95 -7.65 -1.34 -14.29
CA ASP A 95 -8.80 -1.78 -15.07
C ASP A 95 -9.88 -2.32 -14.15
N VAL A 96 -11.05 -1.73 -14.23
CA VAL A 96 -12.21 -2.11 -13.44
C VAL A 96 -13.08 -3.10 -14.20
N ILE A 97 -13.54 -4.13 -13.52
CA ILE A 97 -14.63 -4.98 -13.98
C ILE A 97 -15.77 -4.93 -12.96
N LEU A 98 -16.94 -4.52 -13.41
CA LEU A 98 -18.17 -4.63 -12.62
C LEU A 98 -18.78 -5.99 -12.79
N ILE A 99 -19.15 -6.64 -11.69
CA ILE A 99 -19.64 -8.01 -11.66
C ILE A 99 -21.08 -7.99 -11.14
N ASN A 100 -22.01 -8.57 -11.89
CA ASN A 100 -23.40 -8.70 -11.46
C ASN A 100 -23.53 -9.80 -10.38
N ASN A 101 -22.98 -9.51 -9.20
CA ASN A 101 -23.06 -10.33 -8.01
C ASN A 101 -23.61 -9.49 -6.84
N LYS A 102 -24.53 -10.06 -6.06
CA LYS A 102 -25.18 -9.39 -4.92
C LYS A 102 -24.34 -9.34 -3.65
N ASP A 103 -23.25 -10.09 -3.59
CA ASP A 103 -22.36 -10.09 -2.43
C ASP A 103 -21.64 -8.76 -2.31
N VAL A 104 -21.50 -8.26 -1.08
CA VAL A 104 -20.74 -7.04 -0.77
C VAL A 104 -19.26 -7.39 -0.81
N ASN A 105 -18.63 -7.22 -1.97
CA ASN A 105 -17.24 -7.58 -2.16
C ASN A 105 -16.57 -6.79 -3.28
N ALA A 106 -15.25 -6.61 -3.16
CA ALA A 106 -14.33 -6.20 -4.22
C ALA A 106 -13.06 -7.05 -4.10
N PHE A 107 -12.21 -7.05 -5.11
CA PHE A 107 -10.91 -7.72 -5.06
C PHE A 107 -9.93 -7.08 -6.05
N ALA A 108 -8.65 -7.14 -5.72
CA ALA A 108 -7.57 -6.78 -6.64
C ALA A 108 -6.90 -8.04 -7.20
N ALA A 109 -6.41 -7.95 -8.42
CA ALA A 109 -5.66 -8.99 -9.09
C ALA A 109 -4.41 -8.41 -9.76
N PRO A 110 -3.37 -9.25 -10.04
CA PRO A 110 -2.15 -8.80 -10.68
C PRO A 110 -2.38 -7.99 -11.96
N GLY A 111 -1.52 -7.01 -12.21
CA GLY A 111 -1.58 -6.15 -13.39
C GLY A 111 -2.67 -5.08 -13.33
N GLY A 112 -3.07 -4.67 -12.13
CA GLY A 112 -3.98 -3.55 -11.89
C GLY A 112 -5.44 -3.84 -12.21
N VAL A 113 -5.86 -5.10 -12.17
CA VAL A 113 -7.27 -5.48 -12.35
C VAL A 113 -8.01 -5.41 -11.03
N VAL A 114 -9.11 -4.67 -10.98
CA VAL A 114 -9.98 -4.55 -9.80
C VAL A 114 -11.39 -5.01 -10.16
N GLY A 115 -11.86 -6.02 -9.44
CA GLY A 115 -13.24 -6.51 -9.55
C GLY A 115 -14.13 -5.90 -8.49
N ILE A 116 -15.30 -5.40 -8.88
CA ILE A 116 -16.28 -4.80 -7.96
C ILE A 116 -17.62 -5.46 -8.18
N ASN A 117 -18.15 -6.08 -7.14
CA ASN A 117 -19.49 -6.64 -7.18
C ASN A 117 -20.56 -5.54 -7.11
N ALA A 118 -21.63 -5.69 -7.85
CA ALA A 118 -22.80 -4.81 -7.78
C ALA A 118 -23.34 -4.68 -6.35
N GLY A 119 -23.27 -5.75 -5.55
CA GLY A 119 -23.67 -5.75 -4.15
C GLY A 119 -22.91 -4.70 -3.31
N LEU A 120 -21.63 -4.48 -3.55
CA LEU A 120 -20.88 -3.43 -2.86
C LEU A 120 -21.44 -2.03 -3.21
N ILE A 121 -21.74 -1.79 -4.48
CA ILE A 121 -22.30 -0.50 -4.94
C ILE A 121 -23.67 -0.25 -4.33
N TYR A 122 -24.55 -1.25 -4.36
CA TYR A 122 -25.91 -1.12 -3.86
C TYR A 122 -26.03 -0.97 -2.34
N HIS A 123 -25.07 -1.51 -1.58
CA HIS A 123 -25.08 -1.47 -0.11
C HIS A 123 -24.16 -0.38 0.46
N SER A 124 -23.46 0.36 -0.37
CA SER A 124 -22.70 1.52 0.07
C SER A 124 -23.61 2.73 0.26
N ASP A 125 -23.81 3.16 1.51
CA ASP A 125 -24.65 4.32 1.83
C ASP A 125 -24.09 5.64 1.27
N ASN A 126 -22.80 5.69 1.03
CA ASN A 126 -22.10 6.85 0.50
C ASN A 126 -20.77 6.48 -0.17
N GLU A 127 -20.20 7.43 -0.89
CA GLU A 127 -18.91 7.29 -1.58
C GLU A 127 -17.77 6.89 -0.64
N GLY A 128 -17.74 7.44 0.58
CA GLY A 128 -16.68 7.15 1.54
C GLY A 128 -16.65 5.68 1.99
N MET A 129 -17.81 5.04 2.10
CA MET A 129 -17.91 3.62 2.42
C MET A 129 -17.31 2.76 1.30
N MET A 130 -17.70 3.03 0.07
CA MET A 130 -17.14 2.33 -1.10
C MET A 130 -15.63 2.58 -1.24
N ALA A 131 -15.19 3.83 -1.08
CA ALA A 131 -13.79 4.20 -1.12
C ALA A 131 -12.95 3.49 -0.04
N THR A 132 -13.50 3.30 1.17
CA THR A 132 -12.83 2.58 2.26
C THR A 132 -12.57 1.12 1.87
N VAL A 133 -13.54 0.44 1.28
CA VAL A 133 -13.35 -0.95 0.80
C VAL A 133 -12.32 -1.00 -0.30
N LEU A 134 -12.44 -0.14 -1.32
CA LEU A 134 -11.54 -0.12 -2.47
C LEU A 134 -10.09 0.27 -2.12
N SER A 135 -9.90 1.08 -1.08
CA SER A 135 -8.55 1.46 -0.63
C SER A 135 -7.84 0.35 0.15
N HIS A 136 -8.57 -0.69 0.55
CA HIS A 136 -8.02 -1.86 1.23
C HIS A 136 -7.49 -2.91 0.24
N GLU A 137 -8.04 -2.96 -0.96
CA GLU A 137 -7.65 -3.89 -2.01
C GLU A 137 -6.38 -3.44 -2.75
#